data_a1b4829a6a7754a77692b6160b5cb5f6
#
_entry.id   a1b4829a6a7754a77692b6160b5cb5f6
#
_cell.length_a   1.000
_cell.length_b   1.000
_cell.length_c   1.000
_cell.angle_alpha   90.00
_cell.angle_beta   90.00
_cell.angle_gamma   90.00
#
_symmetry.space_group_name_H-M   'P 1'
#
loop_
_entity.id
_entity.type
_entity.pdbx_description
1 polymer ?
#
loop_
_entity_poly.entity_id
_entity_poly.type
_entity_poly.pdbx_seq_one_letter_code
_entity_poly.pdbx_strand_id
1 'polypeptide(L)'
;EALKSIDLKVVLLFGGSLALAKALETTGAGSIIADAIVGALGANPNPMVLLVVIFVVGCALTNFMSNTATTALMVPIATSLAESLGADPRSMIIATVIACSCAYATPIGMPANTMVVGLGGYKFKDYVKAGLPLIAVSFVVCIVLLPILFPFYG
;
A
#
# COMPACT_ATOMS: atom_id res chain seq x y z
N GLU A 1 18.56 11.03 -31.72
CA GLU A 1 18.48 11.92 -30.55
C GLU A 1 17.72 11.25 -29.37
N ALA A 2 16.57 10.58 -29.59
CA ALA A 2 15.79 9.92 -28.55
C ALA A 2 16.57 8.87 -27.74
N LEU A 3 17.41 8.05 -28.38
CA LEU A 3 18.25 7.06 -27.68
C LEU A 3 19.32 7.67 -26.75
N LYS A 4 19.76 8.90 -27.04
CA LYS A 4 20.71 9.62 -26.17
C LYS A 4 20.06 10.24 -24.94
N SER A 5 18.74 10.35 -24.94
CA SER A 5 17.95 10.88 -23.82
C SER A 5 17.52 9.80 -22.84
N ILE A 6 17.83 8.52 -23.11
CA ILE A 6 17.54 7.42 -22.18
C ILE A 6 18.59 7.43 -21.07
N ASP A 7 18.15 7.73 -19.87
CA ASP A 7 18.98 7.58 -18.67
C ASP A 7 19.00 6.10 -18.24
N LEU A 8 20.10 5.42 -18.54
CA LEU A 8 20.28 4.00 -18.21
C LEU A 8 20.17 3.75 -16.70
N LYS A 9 20.55 4.72 -15.87
CA LYS A 9 20.44 4.63 -14.41
C LYS A 9 18.97 4.54 -13.98
N VAL A 10 18.09 5.33 -14.60
CA VAL A 10 16.64 5.28 -14.33
C VAL A 10 16.07 3.95 -14.78
N VAL A 11 16.47 3.43 -15.94
CA VAL A 11 16.02 2.13 -16.46
C VAL A 11 16.42 0.98 -15.52
N LEU A 12 17.69 0.97 -15.07
CA LEU A 12 18.20 -0.04 -14.14
C LEU A 12 17.54 0.05 -12.75
N LEU A 13 17.34 1.26 -12.25
CA LEU A 13 16.62 1.47 -10.97
C LEU A 13 15.18 0.96 -11.06
N PHE A 14 14.49 1.29 -12.13
CA PHE A 14 13.13 0.84 -12.39
C PHE A 14 13.04 -0.68 -12.54
N GLY A 15 13.91 -1.29 -13.36
CA GLY A 15 13.97 -2.74 -13.52
C GLY A 15 14.28 -3.47 -12.22
N GLY A 16 15.23 -2.96 -11.42
CA GLY A 16 15.57 -3.51 -10.11
C GLY A 16 14.41 -3.41 -9.10
N SER A 17 13.68 -2.29 -9.09
CA SER A 17 12.51 -2.13 -8.20
C SER A 17 11.36 -3.08 -8.56
N LEU A 18 11.12 -3.30 -9.86
CA LEU A 18 10.14 -4.28 -10.34
C LEU A 18 10.54 -5.71 -9.97
N ALA A 19 11.83 -6.05 -10.10
CA ALA A 19 12.33 -7.37 -9.72
C ALA A 19 12.18 -7.62 -8.22
N LEU A 20 12.46 -6.62 -7.37
CA LEU A 20 12.27 -6.71 -5.92
C LEU A 20 10.79 -6.88 -5.56
N ALA A 21 9.89 -6.08 -6.16
CA ALA A 21 8.45 -6.21 -5.97
C ALA A 21 7.95 -7.61 -6.37
N LYS A 22 8.44 -8.13 -7.50
CA LYS A 22 8.10 -9.49 -7.95
C LYS A 22 8.66 -10.58 -7.03
N ALA A 23 9.85 -10.40 -6.49
CA ALA A 23 10.42 -11.32 -5.50
C ALA A 23 9.58 -11.37 -4.21
N LEU A 24 9.16 -10.23 -3.67
CA LEU A 24 8.26 -10.18 -2.50
C LEU A 24 6.92 -10.87 -2.74
N GLU A 25 6.37 -10.71 -3.94
CA GLU A 25 5.14 -11.38 -4.37
C GLU A 25 5.35 -12.90 -4.50
N THR A 26 6.38 -13.33 -5.26
CA THR A 26 6.61 -14.76 -5.57
C THR A 26 7.10 -15.58 -4.39
N THR A 27 7.81 -14.97 -3.45
CA THR A 27 8.27 -15.65 -2.21
C THR A 27 7.17 -15.75 -1.15
N GLY A 28 6.05 -15.04 -1.31
CA GLY A 28 5.02 -14.96 -0.29
C GLY A 28 5.43 -14.18 0.96
N ALA A 29 6.57 -13.47 0.94
CA ALA A 29 7.03 -12.70 2.09
C ALA A 29 6.04 -11.59 2.48
N GLY A 30 5.35 -11.01 1.48
CA GLY A 30 4.31 -10.01 1.72
C GLY A 30 3.11 -10.57 2.51
N SER A 31 2.64 -11.79 2.19
CA SER A 31 1.53 -12.43 2.92
C SER A 31 1.94 -12.79 4.35
N ILE A 32 3.13 -13.33 4.55
CA ILE A 32 3.63 -13.66 5.89
C ILE A 32 3.66 -12.42 6.80
N ILE A 33 4.11 -11.28 6.26
CA ILE A 33 4.14 -10.01 7.01
C ILE A 33 2.72 -9.54 7.33
N ALA A 34 1.80 -9.58 6.35
CA ALA A 34 0.41 -9.18 6.53
C ALA A 34 -0.29 -10.06 7.58
N ASP A 35 -0.18 -11.39 7.46
CA ASP A 35 -0.78 -12.34 8.39
C ASP A 35 -0.23 -12.21 9.81
N ALA A 36 1.09 -11.98 9.95
CA ALA A 36 1.71 -11.78 11.26
C ALA A 36 1.18 -10.50 11.96
N ILE A 37 1.01 -9.41 11.21
CA ILE A 37 0.51 -8.15 11.77
C ILE A 37 -0.96 -8.28 12.16
N VAL A 38 -1.77 -8.88 11.30
CA VAL A 38 -3.20 -9.08 11.56
C VAL A 38 -3.42 -10.11 12.68
N GLY A 39 -2.64 -11.20 12.71
CA GLY A 39 -2.68 -12.21 13.77
C GLY A 39 -2.34 -11.65 15.16
N ALA A 40 -1.53 -10.59 15.23
CA ALA A 40 -1.21 -9.91 16.48
C ALA A 40 -2.40 -9.14 17.10
N LEU A 41 -3.47 -8.92 16.36
CA LEU A 41 -4.68 -8.22 16.85
C LEU A 41 -5.61 -9.10 17.70
N GLY A 42 -5.40 -10.41 17.72
CA GLY A 42 -6.23 -11.36 18.47
C GLY A 42 -7.50 -11.80 17.72
N ALA A 43 -8.29 -12.65 18.36
CA ALA A 43 -9.39 -13.39 17.72
C ALA A 43 -10.63 -12.54 17.32
N ASN A 44 -10.85 -11.38 17.98
CA ASN A 44 -12.02 -10.52 17.71
C ASN A 44 -11.63 -9.03 17.82
N PRO A 45 -10.87 -8.46 16.87
CA PRO A 45 -10.54 -7.05 16.90
C PRO A 45 -11.79 -6.19 16.61
N ASN A 46 -11.81 -5.00 17.20
CA ASN A 46 -12.82 -4.00 16.83
C ASN A 46 -12.69 -3.67 15.33
N PRO A 47 -13.78 -3.61 14.53
CA PRO A 47 -13.73 -3.29 13.11
C PRO A 47 -12.99 -2.00 12.77
N MET A 48 -13.07 -0.99 13.63
CA MET A 48 -12.31 0.25 13.46
C MET A 48 -10.79 0.02 13.58
N VAL A 49 -10.37 -0.79 14.55
CA VAL A 49 -8.95 -1.15 14.71
C VAL A 49 -8.47 -1.96 13.50
N LEU A 50 -9.31 -2.88 13.01
CA LEU A 50 -9.02 -3.66 11.81
C LEU A 50 -8.86 -2.75 10.58
N LEU A 51 -9.76 -1.77 10.40
CA LEU A 51 -9.67 -0.78 9.32
C LEU A 51 -8.33 -0.01 9.35
N VAL A 52 -7.94 0.45 10.55
CA VAL A 52 -6.65 1.15 10.77
C VAL A 52 -5.48 0.25 10.37
N VAL A 53 -5.47 -0.99 10.84
CA VAL A 53 -4.37 -1.94 10.60
C VAL A 53 -4.28 -2.30 9.13
N ILE A 54 -5.40 -2.61 8.48
CA ILE A 54 -5.44 -2.90 7.04
C ILE A 54 -4.89 -1.71 6.24
N PHE A 55 -5.27 -0.48 6.60
CA PHE A 55 -4.75 0.70 5.92
C PHE A 55 -3.23 0.84 6.11
N VAL A 56 -2.75 0.74 7.34
CA VAL A 56 -1.32 0.90 7.66
C VAL A 56 -0.49 -0.20 6.97
N VAL A 57 -0.93 -1.45 7.04
CA VAL A 57 -0.24 -2.59 6.42
C VAL A 57 -0.23 -2.46 4.90
N GLY A 58 -1.39 -2.19 4.29
CA GLY A 58 -1.50 -2.01 2.84
C GLY A 58 -0.62 -0.87 2.34
N CYS A 59 -0.64 0.27 3.06
CA CYS A 59 0.21 1.41 2.75
C CYS A 59 1.71 1.10 2.93
N ALA A 60 2.10 0.39 3.98
CA ALA A 60 3.49 0.00 4.18
C ALA A 60 3.98 -0.93 3.05
N LEU A 61 3.20 -1.96 2.73
CA LEU A 61 3.55 -2.92 1.68
C LEU A 61 3.65 -2.27 0.30
N THR A 62 2.69 -1.40 -0.07
CA THR A 62 2.66 -0.78 -1.41
C THR A 62 3.85 0.16 -1.67
N ASN A 63 4.51 0.65 -0.62
CA ASN A 63 5.73 1.44 -0.77
C ASN A 63 6.96 0.61 -1.17
N PHE A 64 6.87 -0.74 -1.11
CA PHE A 64 7.94 -1.68 -1.48
C PHE A 64 7.49 -2.69 -2.55
N MET A 65 6.18 -2.88 -2.73
CA MET A 65 5.57 -3.76 -3.72
C MET A 65 4.77 -2.94 -4.73
N SER A 66 4.40 -3.54 -5.87
CA SER A 66 3.47 -2.87 -6.80
C SER A 66 2.08 -2.73 -6.16
N ASN A 67 1.39 -1.63 -6.49
CA ASN A 67 0.03 -1.38 -6.01
C ASN A 67 -0.91 -2.55 -6.34
N THR A 68 -0.81 -3.09 -7.55
CA THR A 68 -1.63 -4.22 -8.02
C THR A 68 -1.38 -5.49 -7.19
N ALA A 69 -0.11 -5.84 -6.97
CA ALA A 69 0.25 -7.02 -6.18
C ALA A 69 -0.19 -6.87 -4.72
N THR A 70 0.04 -5.69 -4.13
CA THR A 70 -0.41 -5.41 -2.76
C THR A 70 -1.93 -5.48 -2.63
N THR A 71 -2.66 -4.91 -3.60
CA THR A 71 -4.13 -4.96 -3.60
C THR A 71 -4.64 -6.40 -3.75
N ALA A 72 -4.08 -7.17 -4.69
CA ALA A 72 -4.44 -8.57 -4.91
C ALA A 72 -4.19 -9.44 -3.66
N LEU A 73 -3.16 -9.13 -2.88
CA LEU A 73 -2.86 -9.79 -1.63
C LEU A 73 -3.80 -9.36 -0.49
N MET A 74 -3.99 -8.06 -0.32
CA MET A 74 -4.67 -7.51 0.85
C MET A 74 -6.19 -7.58 0.78
N VAL A 75 -6.81 -7.50 -0.41
CA VAL A 75 -8.28 -7.52 -0.54
C VAL A 75 -8.89 -8.83 -0.03
N PRO A 76 -8.42 -10.03 -0.40
CA PRO A 76 -8.94 -11.28 0.16
C PRO A 76 -8.78 -11.36 1.68
N ILE A 77 -7.66 -10.90 2.23
CA ILE A 77 -7.40 -10.88 3.67
C ILE A 77 -8.40 -9.95 4.37
N ALA A 78 -8.53 -8.71 3.87
CA ALA A 78 -9.46 -7.73 4.42
C ALA A 78 -10.91 -8.19 4.38
N THR A 79 -11.33 -8.85 3.30
CA THR A 79 -12.67 -9.42 3.14
C THR A 79 -12.91 -10.53 4.14
N SER A 80 -12.02 -11.52 4.20
CA SER A 80 -12.14 -12.66 5.13
C SER A 80 -12.20 -12.22 6.59
N LEU A 81 -11.39 -11.23 6.96
CA LEU A 81 -11.39 -10.69 8.32
C LEU A 81 -12.68 -9.91 8.66
N ALA A 82 -13.19 -9.11 7.73
CA ALA A 82 -14.46 -8.42 7.92
C ALA A 82 -15.61 -9.42 8.11
N GLU A 83 -15.68 -10.43 7.25
CA GLU A 83 -16.69 -11.50 7.31
C GLU A 83 -16.59 -12.31 8.61
N SER A 84 -15.40 -12.61 9.10
CA SER A 84 -15.21 -13.32 10.36
C SER A 84 -15.74 -12.56 11.59
N LEU A 85 -15.82 -11.22 11.48
CA LEU A 85 -16.43 -10.36 12.49
C LEU A 85 -17.92 -10.09 12.26
N GLY A 86 -18.52 -10.66 11.21
CA GLY A 86 -19.89 -10.35 10.79
C GLY A 86 -20.07 -8.90 10.33
N ALA A 87 -18.99 -8.25 9.93
CA ALA A 87 -19.00 -6.87 9.45
C ALA A 87 -19.13 -6.80 7.92
N ASP A 88 -19.74 -5.73 7.41
CA ASP A 88 -19.78 -5.47 5.97
C ASP A 88 -18.34 -5.22 5.44
N PRO A 89 -17.87 -6.02 4.47
CA PRO A 89 -16.50 -5.90 3.98
C PRO A 89 -16.26 -4.65 3.11
N ARG A 90 -17.27 -3.90 2.70
CA ARG A 90 -17.14 -2.79 1.75
C ARG A 90 -16.17 -1.73 2.24
N SER A 91 -16.29 -1.27 3.48
CA SER A 91 -15.39 -0.27 4.06
C SER A 91 -13.94 -0.76 4.09
N MET A 92 -13.73 -2.04 4.42
CA MET A 92 -12.40 -2.66 4.47
C MET A 92 -11.78 -2.80 3.08
N ILE A 93 -12.56 -3.21 2.08
CA ILE A 93 -12.11 -3.34 0.70
C ILE A 93 -11.73 -1.97 0.13
N ILE A 94 -12.56 -0.96 0.33
CA ILE A 94 -12.28 0.40 -0.17
C ILE A 94 -11.04 0.97 0.51
N ALA A 95 -10.92 0.82 1.84
CA ALA A 95 -9.72 1.24 2.58
C ALA A 95 -8.45 0.55 2.05
N THR A 96 -8.55 -0.75 1.76
CA THR A 96 -7.45 -1.53 1.19
C THR A 96 -7.01 -0.98 -0.16
N VAL A 97 -7.95 -0.73 -1.07
CA VAL A 97 -7.64 -0.19 -2.41
C VAL A 97 -6.99 1.19 -2.32
N ILE A 98 -7.50 2.07 -1.46
CA ILE A 98 -6.91 3.40 -1.24
C ILE A 98 -5.52 3.28 -0.62
N ALA A 99 -5.36 2.48 0.43
CA ALA A 99 -4.08 2.26 1.11
C ALA A 99 -3.02 1.71 0.15
N CYS A 100 -3.38 0.69 -0.64
CA CYS A 100 -2.50 0.08 -1.64
C CYS A 100 -2.15 1.03 -2.81
N SER A 101 -2.87 2.14 -2.96
CA SER A 101 -2.56 3.19 -3.92
C SER A 101 -1.67 4.30 -3.34
N CYS A 102 -1.44 4.30 -2.01
CA CYS A 102 -0.65 5.33 -1.30
C CYS A 102 0.88 5.07 -1.37
N ALA A 103 1.41 4.80 -2.55
CA ALA A 103 2.84 4.54 -2.78
C ALA A 103 3.65 5.84 -2.94
N TYR A 104 3.46 6.81 -2.05
CA TYR A 104 4.05 8.15 -2.18
C TYR A 104 5.34 8.35 -1.38
N ALA A 105 5.58 7.53 -0.36
CA ALA A 105 6.69 7.74 0.57
C ALA A 105 8.03 7.19 0.08
N THR A 106 8.04 6.44 -1.03
CA THR A 106 9.27 5.90 -1.59
C THR A 106 9.37 6.13 -3.10
N PRO A 107 10.60 6.25 -3.64
CA PRO A 107 10.78 6.31 -5.08
C PRO A 107 10.56 4.97 -5.80
N ILE A 108 10.48 3.87 -5.07
CA ILE A 108 10.36 2.51 -5.61
C ILE A 108 8.92 1.99 -5.59
N GLY A 109 8.00 2.62 -4.84
CA GLY A 109 6.62 2.16 -4.67
C GLY A 109 5.81 2.15 -5.96
N MET A 110 6.12 3.05 -6.90
CA MET A 110 5.47 3.06 -8.21
C MET A 110 6.42 3.55 -9.32
N PRO A 111 6.21 3.08 -10.57
CA PRO A 111 7.06 3.44 -11.71
C PRO A 111 7.21 4.95 -11.94
N ALA A 112 6.12 5.71 -11.78
CA ALA A 112 6.15 7.15 -11.96
C ALA A 112 7.11 7.85 -11.01
N ASN A 113 7.17 7.40 -9.74
CA ASN A 113 8.11 7.94 -8.75
C ASN A 113 9.56 7.70 -9.20
N THR A 114 9.86 6.48 -9.65
CA THR A 114 11.21 6.11 -10.11
C THR A 114 11.65 6.95 -11.31
N MET A 115 10.75 7.22 -12.25
CA MET A 115 11.05 8.01 -13.45
C MET A 115 11.45 9.44 -13.11
N VAL A 116 10.83 10.07 -12.12
CA VAL A 116 11.12 11.48 -11.79
C VAL A 116 12.31 11.66 -10.86
N VAL A 117 12.83 10.60 -10.24
CA VAL A 117 14.01 10.67 -9.35
C VAL A 117 15.20 11.29 -10.08
N GLY A 118 15.55 10.77 -11.27
CA GLY A 118 16.70 11.24 -12.04
C GLY A 118 16.49 12.63 -12.63
N LEU A 119 15.31 12.86 -13.20
CA LEU A 119 14.97 14.12 -13.89
C LEU A 119 14.82 15.29 -12.92
N GLY A 120 14.23 15.04 -11.74
CA GLY A 120 13.98 16.07 -10.73
C GLY A 120 15.09 16.24 -9.71
N GLY A 121 16.13 15.40 -9.74
CA GLY A 121 17.20 15.42 -8.74
C GLY A 121 16.74 15.06 -7.32
N TYR A 122 15.57 14.41 -7.19
CA TYR A 122 14.99 14.06 -5.90
C TYR A 122 15.80 12.97 -5.20
N LYS A 123 15.84 13.09 -3.87
CA LYS A 123 16.45 12.09 -2.98
C LYS A 123 15.35 11.29 -2.29
N PHE A 124 15.68 10.13 -1.77
CA PHE A 124 14.74 9.30 -1.00
C PHE A 124 14.02 10.09 0.11
N LYS A 125 14.78 10.96 0.81
CA LYS A 125 14.21 11.81 1.88
C LYS A 125 13.11 12.76 1.41
N ASP A 126 13.15 13.20 0.16
CA ASP A 126 12.15 14.12 -0.39
C ASP A 126 10.81 13.40 -0.57
N TYR A 127 10.84 12.14 -1.01
CA TYR A 127 9.66 11.28 -1.08
C TYR A 127 9.05 11.04 0.30
N VAL A 128 9.87 10.68 1.30
CA VAL A 128 9.39 10.50 2.67
C VAL A 128 8.77 11.78 3.20
N LYS A 129 9.44 12.92 3.02
CA LYS A 129 8.99 14.23 3.54
C LYS A 129 7.68 14.71 2.90
N ALA A 130 7.50 14.47 1.60
CA ALA A 130 6.27 14.85 0.88
C ALA A 130 5.19 13.78 0.99
N GLY A 131 5.57 12.50 0.92
CA GLY A 131 4.64 11.37 0.89
C GLY A 131 3.98 11.09 2.23
N LEU A 132 4.70 11.15 3.36
CA LEU A 132 4.12 10.86 4.67
C LEU A 132 2.96 11.80 5.04
N PRO A 133 3.03 13.12 4.86
CA PRO A 133 1.88 14.00 5.09
C PRO A 133 0.68 13.64 4.19
N LEU A 134 0.91 13.30 2.93
CA LEU A 134 -0.15 12.92 2.02
C LEU A 134 -0.80 11.59 2.41
N ILE A 135 -0.01 10.62 2.85
CA ILE A 135 -0.51 9.35 3.43
C ILE A 135 -1.33 9.63 4.67
N ALA A 136 -0.87 10.52 5.56
CA ALA A 136 -1.59 10.87 6.78
C ALA A 136 -2.96 11.50 6.47
N VAL A 137 -3.04 12.38 5.49
CA VAL A 137 -4.31 12.96 5.04
C VAL A 137 -5.23 11.87 4.48
N SER A 138 -4.73 11.00 3.60
CA SER A 138 -5.50 9.88 3.05
C SER A 138 -6.00 8.94 4.15
N PHE A 139 -5.15 8.64 5.13
CA PHE A 139 -5.50 7.84 6.30
C PHE A 139 -6.64 8.46 7.10
N VAL A 140 -6.52 9.72 7.49
CA VAL A 140 -7.56 10.42 8.28
C VAL A 140 -8.88 10.45 7.52
N VAL A 141 -8.84 10.79 6.23
CA VAL A 141 -10.05 10.81 5.37
C VAL A 141 -10.70 9.43 5.33
N CYS A 142 -9.94 8.36 5.11
CA CYS A 142 -10.47 7.00 5.08
C CYS A 142 -11.07 6.57 6.41
N ILE A 143 -10.35 6.77 7.52
CA ILE A 143 -10.80 6.34 8.85
C ILE A 143 -12.07 7.08 9.30
N VAL A 144 -12.24 8.34 8.88
CA VAL A 144 -13.42 9.13 9.24
C VAL A 144 -14.59 8.87 8.28
N LEU A 145 -14.35 8.89 6.97
CA LEU A 145 -15.44 8.83 6.00
C LEU A 145 -15.95 7.41 5.73
N LEU A 146 -15.09 6.41 5.70
CA LEU A 146 -15.52 5.06 5.32
C LEU A 146 -16.54 4.46 6.29
N PRO A 147 -16.39 4.55 7.63
CA PRO A 147 -17.41 4.05 8.54
C PRO A 147 -18.73 4.81 8.50
N ILE A 148 -18.70 6.08 8.05
CA ILE A 148 -19.91 6.91 7.89
C ILE A 148 -20.65 6.53 6.61
N LEU A 149 -19.93 6.35 5.50
CA LEU A 149 -20.50 6.04 4.20
C LEU A 149 -20.85 4.55 4.04
N PHE A 150 -20.08 3.70 4.68
CA PHE A 150 -20.21 2.23 4.64
C PHE A 150 -20.09 1.69 6.07
N PRO A 151 -21.18 1.73 6.87
CA PRO A 151 -21.17 1.21 8.23
C PRO A 151 -20.75 -0.24 8.29
N PHE A 152 -20.02 -0.64 9.34
CA PHE A 152 -19.56 -2.02 9.53
C PHE A 152 -20.71 -2.98 9.80
N TYR A 153 -21.79 -2.48 10.37
CA TYR A 153 -23.01 -3.25 10.68
C TYR A 153 -24.19 -2.45 10.12
N GLY A 154 -24.93 -3.08 9.21
CA GLY A 154 -26.14 -2.54 8.61
C GLY A 154 -27.41 -3.09 9.27
#